data_0a5e17dd4bd1ff7d4ee6712bb19455db
#
_entry.id   0a5e17dd4bd1ff7d4ee6712bb19455db
#
_cell.length_a   1.000
_cell.length_b   1.000
_cell.length_c   1.000
_cell.angle_alpha   90.00
_cell.angle_beta   90.00
_cell.angle_gamma   90.00
#
_symmetry.space_group_name_H-M   'P 1'
#
loop_
_entity.id
_entity.type
_entity.pdbx_description
1 polymer ?
#
loop_
_entity_poly.entity_id
_entity_poly.type
_entity_poly.pdbx_seq_one_letter_code
_entity_poly.pdbx_strand_id
1 'polypeptide(L)'
;KILVTGSAGFIGYHLSKRLLEAGNQVVGIDSINDYYDVRLKYARLETAGIHRNLVAKGQPVQSDRYPAYRFIQMHLEDRQALQNLFGTEKFDAVVNLAAQAGVRYSIENPYAYIDSNIVGFLNLLECVRHNPVRHFVYASSSSVYGGNTKTPFSEGDRVDNPVSLYAA
;
A
#
# COMPACT_ATOMS: atom_id res chain seq x y z
N LYS A 1 3.97 15.25 6.05
CA LYS A 1 3.99 13.84 6.48
C LYS A 1 3.18 12.99 5.51
N ILE A 2 3.75 11.89 5.03
CA ILE A 2 3.16 11.06 3.98
C ILE A 2 2.97 9.63 4.49
N LEU A 3 1.76 9.09 4.33
CA LEU A 3 1.51 7.65 4.49
C LEU A 3 1.83 6.93 3.19
N VAL A 4 2.62 5.86 3.24
CA VAL A 4 2.87 4.95 2.12
C VAL A 4 2.41 3.56 2.52
N THR A 5 1.36 3.03 1.89
CA THR A 5 0.95 1.65 2.10
C THR A 5 1.70 0.73 1.15
N GLY A 6 1.90 -0.54 1.52
CA GLY A 6 2.73 -1.45 0.74
C GLY A 6 4.22 -1.06 0.75
N SER A 7 4.67 -0.38 1.80
CA SER A 7 6.00 0.24 1.88
C SER A 7 7.17 -0.76 1.93
N ALA A 8 6.94 -2.03 2.29
CA ALA A 8 7.93 -3.11 2.19
C ALA A 8 7.92 -3.81 0.81
N GLY A 9 6.95 -3.49 -0.05
CA GLY A 9 6.89 -3.92 -1.44
C GLY A 9 7.96 -3.26 -2.31
N PHE A 10 8.07 -3.70 -3.58
CA PHE A 10 9.10 -3.17 -4.48
C PHE A 10 8.93 -1.67 -4.73
N ILE A 11 7.77 -1.25 -5.21
CA ILE A 11 7.51 0.16 -5.53
C ILE A 11 7.49 0.99 -4.25
N GLY A 12 6.80 0.52 -3.20
CA GLY A 12 6.66 1.25 -1.94
C GLY A 12 7.98 1.53 -1.25
N TYR A 13 8.93 0.59 -1.27
CA TYR A 13 10.27 0.80 -0.75
C TYR A 13 11.02 1.92 -1.49
N HIS A 14 11.05 1.87 -2.82
CA HIS A 14 11.76 2.88 -3.61
C HIS A 14 11.11 4.26 -3.49
N LEU A 15 9.77 4.32 -3.46
CA LEU A 15 9.05 5.56 -3.24
C LEU A 15 9.33 6.14 -1.85
N SER A 16 9.23 5.32 -0.79
CA SER A 16 9.51 5.77 0.58
C SER A 16 10.92 6.36 0.68
N LYS A 17 11.92 5.67 0.14
CA LYS A 17 13.29 6.18 0.08
C LYS A 17 13.38 7.52 -0.64
N ARG A 18 12.76 7.65 -1.81
CA ARG A 18 12.76 8.90 -2.60
C ARG A 18 12.10 10.05 -1.87
N LEU A 19 10.99 9.80 -1.17
CA LEU A 19 10.29 10.80 -0.36
C LEU A 19 11.14 11.28 0.83
N LEU A 20 11.84 10.35 1.50
CA LEU A 20 12.75 10.66 2.60
C LEU A 20 13.93 11.50 2.13
N GLU A 21 14.55 11.14 1.00
CA GLU A 21 15.63 11.90 0.37
C GLU A 21 15.18 13.31 -0.06
N ALA A 22 13.90 13.49 -0.36
CA ALA A 22 13.29 14.80 -0.64
C ALA A 22 12.88 15.58 0.64
N GLY A 23 13.26 15.11 1.83
CA GLY A 23 13.02 15.80 3.11
C GLY A 23 11.63 15.60 3.70
N ASN A 24 10.84 14.63 3.21
CA ASN A 24 9.53 14.35 3.78
C ASN A 24 9.62 13.42 4.99
N GLN A 25 8.63 13.53 5.89
CA GLN A 25 8.37 12.51 6.89
C GLN A 25 7.52 11.40 6.26
N VAL A 26 7.91 10.15 6.47
CA VAL A 26 7.19 8.99 5.92
C VAL A 26 6.77 8.03 7.03
N VAL A 27 5.51 7.66 7.03
CA VAL A 27 5.01 6.49 7.78
C VAL A 27 4.70 5.40 6.75
N GLY A 28 5.43 4.30 6.82
CA GLY A 28 5.22 3.15 5.96
C GLY A 28 4.37 2.10 6.67
N ILE A 29 3.39 1.53 5.98
CA ILE A 29 2.67 0.35 6.45
C ILE A 29 2.72 -0.78 5.43
N ASP A 30 2.79 -2.03 5.89
CA ASP A 30 2.75 -3.25 5.08
C ASP A 30 2.27 -4.41 5.93
N SER A 31 1.49 -5.31 5.36
CA SER A 31 1.01 -6.50 6.07
C SER A 31 2.11 -7.55 6.28
N ILE A 32 3.18 -7.49 5.47
CA ILE A 32 4.23 -8.52 5.38
C ILE A 32 3.62 -9.89 5.05
N ASN A 33 2.59 -9.91 4.16
CA ASN A 33 2.02 -11.17 3.70
C ASN A 33 3.05 -12.01 2.94
N ASP A 34 2.80 -13.30 2.85
CA ASP A 34 3.67 -14.33 2.27
C ASP A 34 3.33 -14.67 0.81
N TYR A 35 2.60 -13.80 0.11
CA TYR A 35 2.28 -13.98 -1.32
C TYR A 35 3.54 -14.23 -2.17
N TYR A 36 4.65 -13.62 -1.77
CA TYR A 36 5.99 -13.96 -2.24
C TYR A 36 6.97 -13.99 -1.05
N ASP A 37 8.19 -14.43 -1.27
CA ASP A 37 9.17 -14.62 -0.20
C ASP A 37 9.32 -13.36 0.69
N VAL A 38 8.86 -13.46 1.92
CA VAL A 38 8.88 -12.37 2.91
C VAL A 38 10.29 -11.87 3.22
N ARG A 39 11.33 -12.67 2.95
CA ARG A 39 12.73 -12.24 3.11
C ARG A 39 13.06 -11.03 2.26
N LEU A 40 12.42 -10.88 1.09
CA LEU A 40 12.57 -9.70 0.24
C LEU A 40 12.00 -8.43 0.88
N LYS A 41 10.85 -8.56 1.57
CA LYS A 41 10.24 -7.44 2.31
C LYS A 41 11.13 -7.02 3.48
N TYR A 42 11.59 -7.98 4.28
CA TYR A 42 12.49 -7.68 5.39
C TYR A 42 13.84 -7.13 4.94
N ALA A 43 14.42 -7.62 3.85
CA ALA A 43 15.68 -7.08 3.31
C ALA A 43 15.54 -5.60 2.90
N ARG A 44 14.39 -5.20 2.33
CA ARG A 44 14.11 -3.79 2.01
C ARG A 44 13.96 -2.94 3.28
N LEU A 45 13.24 -3.45 4.28
CA LEU A 45 13.09 -2.78 5.57
C LEU A 45 14.44 -2.60 6.27
N GLU A 46 15.28 -3.64 6.34
CA GLU A 46 16.63 -3.57 6.89
C GLU A 46 17.48 -2.51 6.16
N THR A 47 17.42 -2.48 4.82
CA THR A 47 18.13 -1.45 4.04
C THR A 47 17.63 -0.03 4.36
N ALA A 48 16.37 0.10 4.76
CA ALA A 48 15.77 1.36 5.21
C ALA A 48 15.94 1.63 6.72
N GLY A 49 16.74 0.83 7.44
CA GLY A 49 17.00 1.00 8.87
C GLY A 49 15.85 0.54 9.78
N ILE A 50 15.00 -0.37 9.30
CA ILE A 50 13.95 -1.00 10.10
C ILE A 50 14.35 -2.46 10.36
N HIS A 51 14.82 -2.76 11.55
CA HIS A 51 15.33 -4.09 11.91
C HIS A 51 14.21 -5.09 12.12
N ARG A 52 14.34 -6.26 11.47
CA ARG A 52 13.34 -7.34 11.51
C ARG A 52 12.93 -7.74 12.93
N ASN A 53 13.88 -7.83 13.84
CA ASN A 53 13.65 -8.22 15.23
C ASN A 53 12.82 -7.22 16.04
N LEU A 54 12.65 -6.00 15.54
CA LEU A 54 11.82 -4.94 16.15
C LEU A 54 10.41 -4.89 15.54
N VAL A 55 10.19 -5.54 14.38
CA VAL A 55 8.90 -5.51 13.70
C VAL A 55 7.91 -6.42 14.41
N ALA A 56 6.86 -5.82 14.95
CA ALA A 56 5.71 -6.51 15.54
C ALA A 56 4.41 -5.87 15.05
N LYS A 57 3.35 -6.68 14.92
CA LYS A 57 2.05 -6.24 14.42
C LYS A 57 1.52 -5.06 15.22
N GLY A 58 1.17 -3.98 14.54
CA GLY A 58 0.60 -2.77 15.13
C GLY A 58 1.58 -1.88 15.90
N GLN A 59 2.85 -2.28 16.01
CA GLN A 59 3.85 -1.50 16.73
C GLN A 59 4.68 -0.65 15.77
N PRO A 60 4.81 0.68 16.01
CA PRO A 60 5.66 1.52 15.19
C PRO A 60 7.14 1.25 15.48
N VAL A 61 7.92 1.06 14.42
CA VAL A 61 9.38 0.93 14.48
C VAL A 61 10.00 2.15 13.84
N GLN A 62 10.85 2.85 14.59
CA GLN A 62 11.61 3.99 14.09
C GLN A 62 12.85 3.51 13.34
N SER A 63 13.08 4.05 12.14
CA SER A 63 14.31 3.81 11.40
C SER A 63 15.51 4.42 12.10
N ASP A 64 16.62 3.68 12.17
CA ASP A 64 17.92 4.17 12.64
C ASP A 64 18.72 4.87 11.53
N ARG A 65 18.34 4.61 10.26
CA ARG A 65 18.98 5.22 9.08
C ARG A 65 18.32 6.53 8.65
N TYR A 66 16.99 6.59 8.74
CA TYR A 66 16.20 7.76 8.35
C TYR A 66 15.35 8.24 9.53
N PRO A 67 15.77 9.26 10.29
CA PRO A 67 15.02 9.74 11.45
C PRO A 67 13.58 10.18 11.13
N ALA A 68 13.30 10.50 9.87
CA ALA A 68 11.97 10.87 9.38
C ALA A 68 11.13 9.67 8.91
N TYR A 69 11.58 8.41 9.12
CA TYR A 69 10.88 7.21 8.70
C TYR A 69 10.45 6.34 9.87
N ARG A 70 9.17 5.98 9.88
CA ARG A 70 8.61 4.94 10.77
C ARG A 70 7.89 3.89 9.96
N PHE A 71 7.97 2.64 10.39
CA PHE A 71 7.27 1.51 9.79
C PHE A 71 6.33 0.86 10.80
N ILE A 72 5.16 0.42 10.34
CA ILE A 72 4.19 -0.34 11.14
C ILE A 72 3.73 -1.55 10.31
N GLN A 73 3.89 -2.74 10.86
CA GLN A 73 3.27 -3.93 10.29
C GLN A 73 1.77 -3.89 10.55
N MET A 74 0.97 -3.69 9.49
CA MET A 74 -0.48 -3.49 9.59
C MET A 74 -1.19 -3.94 8.32
N HIS A 75 -2.38 -4.49 8.47
CA HIS A 75 -3.30 -4.78 7.37
C HIS A 75 -4.25 -3.62 7.14
N LEU A 76 -4.61 -3.35 5.86
CA LEU A 76 -5.62 -2.32 5.53
C LEU A 76 -7.04 -2.75 5.99
N GLU A 77 -7.28 -4.05 6.12
CA GLU A 77 -8.54 -4.62 6.61
C GLU A 77 -8.77 -4.32 8.10
N ASP A 78 -7.73 -4.00 8.85
CA ASP A 78 -7.84 -3.61 10.26
C ASP A 78 -8.32 -2.15 10.39
N ARG A 79 -9.64 -2.00 10.29
CA ARG A 79 -10.33 -0.69 10.34
C ARG A 79 -9.95 0.12 11.57
N GLN A 80 -9.95 -0.49 12.74
CA GLN A 80 -9.70 0.24 13.98
C GLN A 80 -8.25 0.74 14.06
N ALA A 81 -7.30 -0.10 13.66
CA ALA A 81 -5.89 0.29 13.64
C ALA A 81 -5.64 1.44 12.65
N LEU A 82 -6.25 1.40 11.45
CA LEU A 82 -6.16 2.50 10.49
C LEU A 82 -6.78 3.80 11.02
N GLN A 83 -7.97 3.74 11.62
CA GLN A 83 -8.61 4.92 12.21
C GLN A 83 -7.75 5.56 13.30
N ASN A 84 -7.16 4.73 14.17
CA ASN A 84 -6.26 5.20 15.20
C ASN A 84 -5.00 5.85 14.61
N LEU A 85 -4.42 5.24 13.57
CA LEU A 85 -3.26 5.77 12.87
C LEU A 85 -3.55 7.17 12.27
N PHE A 86 -4.66 7.31 11.55
CA PHE A 86 -5.06 8.59 10.96
C PHE A 86 -5.39 9.65 12.01
N GLY A 87 -6.01 9.24 13.13
CA GLY A 87 -6.32 10.14 14.24
C GLY A 87 -5.09 10.74 14.89
N THR A 88 -4.00 9.98 14.98
CA THR A 88 -2.76 10.38 15.65
C THR A 88 -1.74 11.06 14.73
N GLU A 89 -1.59 10.57 13.48
CA GLU A 89 -0.46 10.97 12.62
C GLU A 89 -0.66 12.28 11.84
N LYS A 90 -1.89 12.65 11.51
CA LYS A 90 -2.21 13.87 10.74
C LYS A 90 -1.42 13.93 9.42
N PHE A 91 -1.78 13.06 8.47
CA PHE A 91 -1.11 12.99 7.18
C PHE A 91 -1.44 14.18 6.27
N ASP A 92 -0.46 14.67 5.53
CA ASP A 92 -0.63 15.65 4.45
C ASP A 92 -0.99 14.99 3.12
N ALA A 93 -0.45 13.78 2.90
CA ALA A 93 -0.70 12.98 1.69
C ALA A 93 -0.70 11.49 2.01
N VAL A 94 -1.38 10.73 1.16
CA VAL A 94 -1.43 9.27 1.22
C VAL A 94 -1.11 8.70 -0.15
N VAL A 95 -0.22 7.70 -0.19
CA VAL A 95 0.07 6.91 -1.39
C VAL A 95 -0.27 5.45 -1.11
N ASN A 96 -1.34 4.96 -1.73
CA ASN A 96 -1.79 3.58 -1.59
C ASN A 96 -1.19 2.70 -2.68
N LEU A 97 -0.23 1.86 -2.29
CA LEU A 97 0.40 0.85 -3.14
C LEU A 97 0.15 -0.58 -2.62
N ALA A 98 -0.47 -0.70 -1.43
CA ALA A 98 -0.85 -1.98 -0.90
C ALA A 98 -2.06 -2.52 -1.68
N ALA A 99 -1.89 -3.70 -2.25
CA ALA A 99 -2.94 -4.46 -2.91
C ALA A 99 -2.52 -5.93 -3.02
N GLN A 100 -3.50 -6.81 -3.08
CA GLN A 100 -3.26 -8.15 -3.60
C GLN A 100 -3.24 -8.07 -5.12
N ALA A 101 -2.09 -8.36 -5.72
CA ALA A 101 -1.86 -8.31 -7.16
C ALA A 101 -1.89 -9.72 -7.79
N GLY A 102 -2.06 -9.78 -9.12
CA GLY A 102 -1.96 -11.00 -9.91
C GLY A 102 -3.30 -11.59 -10.35
N VAL A 103 -3.50 -11.70 -11.67
CA VAL A 103 -4.76 -12.20 -12.25
C VAL A 103 -5.02 -13.65 -11.89
N ARG A 104 -4.02 -14.55 -12.02
CA ARG A 104 -4.19 -16.00 -11.78
C ARG A 104 -4.55 -16.29 -10.34
N TYR A 105 -3.83 -15.71 -9.40
CA TYR A 105 -4.07 -15.94 -7.98
C TYR A 105 -5.46 -15.47 -7.53
N SER A 106 -6.09 -14.52 -8.25
CA SER A 106 -7.46 -14.11 -7.95
C SER A 106 -8.51 -15.21 -8.18
N ILE A 107 -8.17 -16.22 -8.98
CA ILE A 107 -9.01 -17.40 -9.21
C ILE A 107 -8.81 -18.41 -8.07
N GLU A 108 -7.57 -18.55 -7.59
CA GLU A 108 -7.19 -19.50 -6.55
C GLU A 108 -7.62 -19.05 -5.16
N ASN A 109 -7.44 -17.77 -4.87
CA ASN A 109 -7.77 -17.16 -3.58
C ASN A 109 -8.49 -15.81 -3.75
N PRO A 110 -9.77 -15.81 -4.14
CA PRO A 110 -10.55 -14.58 -4.36
C PRO A 110 -10.72 -13.72 -3.10
N TYR A 111 -10.78 -14.34 -1.92
CA TYR A 111 -10.96 -13.63 -0.66
C TYR A 111 -9.82 -12.66 -0.37
N ALA A 112 -8.58 -13.01 -0.70
CA ALA A 112 -7.45 -12.10 -0.54
C ALA A 112 -7.61 -10.78 -1.32
N TYR A 113 -8.31 -10.82 -2.47
CA TYR A 113 -8.61 -9.62 -3.27
C TYR A 113 -9.75 -8.81 -2.69
N ILE A 114 -10.81 -9.47 -2.23
CA ILE A 114 -11.92 -8.78 -1.57
C ILE A 114 -11.43 -8.09 -0.30
N ASP A 115 -10.70 -8.81 0.54
CA ASP A 115 -10.21 -8.29 1.81
C ASP A 115 -9.26 -7.11 1.59
N SER A 116 -8.21 -7.28 0.80
CA SER A 116 -7.19 -6.23 0.60
C SER A 116 -7.67 -5.10 -0.30
N ASN A 117 -8.25 -5.43 -1.49
CA ASN A 117 -8.47 -4.44 -2.54
C ASN A 117 -9.84 -3.77 -2.45
N ILE A 118 -10.82 -4.38 -1.77
CA ILE A 118 -12.14 -3.79 -1.56
C ILE A 118 -12.28 -3.32 -0.11
N VAL A 119 -12.23 -4.24 0.86
CA VAL A 119 -12.43 -3.89 2.27
C VAL A 119 -11.31 -2.98 2.77
N GLY A 120 -10.06 -3.35 2.51
CA GLY A 120 -8.90 -2.55 2.92
C GLY A 120 -8.86 -1.18 2.26
N PHE A 121 -9.15 -1.11 0.96
CA PHE A 121 -9.21 0.16 0.24
C PHE A 121 -10.37 1.05 0.71
N LEU A 122 -11.56 0.49 0.97
CA LEU A 122 -12.68 1.22 1.54
C LEU A 122 -12.32 1.79 2.92
N ASN A 123 -11.67 1.01 3.78
CA ASN A 123 -11.23 1.50 5.09
C ASN A 123 -10.29 2.71 4.95
N LEU A 124 -9.38 2.67 3.98
CA LEU A 124 -8.45 3.77 3.71
C LEU A 124 -9.20 5.01 3.19
N LEU A 125 -10.15 4.85 2.26
CA LEU A 125 -10.98 5.94 1.74
C LEU A 125 -11.79 6.61 2.87
N GLU A 126 -12.38 5.82 3.76
CA GLU A 126 -13.12 6.34 4.91
C GLU A 126 -12.20 7.10 5.89
N CYS A 127 -10.98 6.60 6.11
CA CYS A 127 -10.00 7.33 6.91
C CYS A 127 -9.65 8.68 6.28
N VAL A 128 -9.43 8.74 4.97
CA VAL A 128 -9.14 9.99 4.24
C VAL A 128 -10.35 10.92 4.24
N ARG A 129 -11.58 10.37 4.10
CA ARG A 129 -12.81 11.18 4.16
C ARG A 129 -12.98 11.89 5.50
N HIS A 130 -12.64 11.22 6.61
CA HIS A 130 -12.76 11.77 7.95
C HIS A 130 -11.53 12.57 8.41
N ASN A 131 -10.38 12.36 7.76
CA ASN A 131 -9.13 13.08 8.01
C ASN A 131 -8.59 13.59 6.66
N PRO A 132 -9.14 14.68 6.12
CA PRO A 132 -8.81 15.15 4.77
C PRO A 132 -7.31 15.38 4.60
N VAL A 133 -6.77 14.87 3.49
CA VAL A 133 -5.38 15.06 3.07
C VAL A 133 -5.33 15.95 1.84
N ARG A 134 -4.20 16.62 1.59
CA ARG A 134 -4.03 17.47 0.40
C ARG A 134 -3.92 16.66 -0.89
N HIS A 135 -3.42 15.43 -0.80
CA HIS A 135 -3.25 14.57 -1.97
C HIS A 135 -3.41 13.10 -1.59
N PHE A 136 -4.26 12.40 -2.34
CA PHE A 136 -4.45 10.96 -2.25
C PHE A 136 -4.14 10.33 -3.61
N VAL A 137 -3.12 9.49 -3.65
CA VAL A 137 -2.70 8.73 -4.85
C VAL A 137 -2.88 7.25 -4.58
N TYR A 138 -3.41 6.52 -5.54
CA TYR A 138 -3.47 5.07 -5.47
C TYR A 138 -3.04 4.43 -6.79
N ALA A 139 -2.40 3.27 -6.70
CA ALA A 139 -2.03 2.51 -7.87
C ALA A 139 -3.23 1.71 -8.38
N SER A 140 -3.49 1.80 -9.66
CA SER A 140 -4.37 0.90 -10.41
C SER A 140 -3.54 -0.10 -11.21
N SER A 141 -4.14 -0.81 -12.14
CA SER A 141 -3.50 -1.81 -12.98
C SER A 141 -3.99 -1.71 -14.41
N SER A 142 -3.14 -2.04 -15.39
CA SER A 142 -3.55 -2.20 -16.78
C SER A 142 -4.63 -3.28 -16.97
N SER A 143 -4.82 -4.16 -16.01
CA SER A 143 -5.91 -5.15 -16.02
C SER A 143 -7.30 -4.53 -16.10
N VAL A 144 -7.48 -3.26 -15.65
CA VAL A 144 -8.76 -2.54 -15.73
C VAL A 144 -9.23 -2.32 -17.17
N TYR A 145 -8.31 -2.31 -18.14
CA TYR A 145 -8.67 -2.20 -19.57
C TYR A 145 -9.32 -3.47 -20.13
N GLY A 146 -9.22 -4.61 -19.42
CA GLY A 146 -9.95 -5.84 -19.73
C GLY A 146 -9.75 -6.33 -21.14
N GLY A 147 -10.86 -6.51 -21.87
CA GLY A 147 -10.89 -6.96 -23.26
C GLY A 147 -10.60 -5.88 -24.31
N ASN A 148 -10.09 -4.69 -23.93
CA ASN A 148 -9.77 -3.65 -24.90
C ASN A 148 -8.64 -4.10 -25.85
N THR A 149 -8.87 -3.98 -27.15
CA THR A 149 -7.92 -4.37 -28.21
C THR A 149 -7.06 -3.22 -28.72
N LYS A 150 -7.36 -1.99 -28.32
CA LYS A 150 -6.55 -0.81 -28.67
C LYS A 150 -5.19 -0.84 -27.96
N THR A 151 -4.13 -0.54 -28.68
CA THR A 151 -2.78 -0.37 -28.14
C THR A 151 -2.09 0.85 -28.76
N PRO A 152 -1.39 1.67 -27.96
CA PRO A 152 -1.30 1.64 -26.50
C PRO A 152 -2.64 2.03 -25.83
N PHE A 153 -2.83 1.61 -24.57
CA PHE A 153 -3.94 2.07 -23.74
C PHE A 153 -3.81 3.57 -23.41
N SER A 154 -4.94 4.21 -23.16
CA SER A 154 -5.04 5.62 -22.80
C SER A 154 -5.99 5.78 -21.62
N GLU A 155 -5.79 6.84 -20.81
CA GLU A 155 -6.68 7.15 -19.67
C GLU A 155 -8.13 7.42 -20.10
N GLY A 156 -8.35 7.79 -21.36
CA GLY A 156 -9.69 7.97 -21.93
C GLY A 156 -10.36 6.69 -22.42
N ASP A 157 -9.68 5.54 -22.38
CA ASP A 157 -10.25 4.28 -22.83
C ASP A 157 -11.21 3.72 -21.76
N ARG A 158 -12.24 2.99 -22.22
CA ARG A 158 -13.24 2.37 -21.35
C ARG A 158 -12.62 1.27 -20.50
N VAL A 159 -13.05 1.19 -19.23
CA VAL A 159 -12.59 0.22 -18.23
C VAL A 159 -13.77 -0.56 -17.61
N ASP A 160 -14.83 -0.77 -18.38
CA ASP A 160 -16.12 -1.33 -17.94
C ASP A 160 -16.33 -2.80 -18.38
N ASN A 161 -15.31 -3.44 -18.94
CA ASN A 161 -15.34 -4.85 -19.37
C ASN A 161 -14.21 -5.67 -18.72
N PRO A 162 -14.24 -5.88 -17.38
CA PRO A 162 -13.23 -6.67 -16.72
C PRO A 162 -13.27 -8.13 -17.17
N VAL A 163 -12.09 -8.75 -17.33
CA VAL A 163 -11.96 -10.17 -17.75
C VAL A 163 -11.46 -11.07 -16.61
N SER A 164 -11.34 -10.53 -15.41
CA SER A 164 -10.97 -11.27 -14.19
C SER A 164 -11.47 -10.56 -12.94
N LEU A 165 -11.52 -11.27 -11.82
CA LEU A 165 -11.83 -10.65 -10.52
C LEU A 165 -10.81 -9.55 -10.17
N TYR A 166 -9.53 -9.74 -10.49
CA TYR A 166 -8.52 -8.72 -10.26
C TYR A 166 -8.73 -7.47 -11.12
N ALA A 167 -9.33 -7.61 -12.30
CA ALA A 167 -9.63 -6.50 -13.21
C ALA A 167 -10.84 -5.67 -12.76
N ALA A 168 -11.79 -6.31 -12.08
CA ALA A 168 -13.03 -5.70 -11.58
C ALA A 168 -12.80 -4.88 -10.33
#